data_f0d2e19af20043af1cb4dd5dd1297c16
#
_entry.id   f0d2e19af20043af1cb4dd5dd1297c16
#
_cell.length_a   1.000
_cell.length_b   1.000
_cell.length_c   1.000
_cell.angle_alpha   90.00
_cell.angle_beta   90.00
_cell.angle_gamma   90.00
#
_symmetry.space_group_name_H-M   'P 1'
#
loop_
_entity.id
_entity.type
_entity.pdbx_description
1 polymer ?
#
loop_
_entity_poly.entity_id
_entity_poly.type
_entity_poly.pdbx_seq_one_letter_code
_entity_poly.pdbx_strand_id
1 'polypeptide(L)'
;VAVETSELISSLLNRLHIPHNVLNAKQHEREAEIIAMAGQKGAVTIATNMAGRGTDIKLGEGVRELGGLAVLGSERHESRRIDNQLRGRSGRQGDPGYTRFYLSAEDDLLRRFGSDRFKSMLSYLVIDKNTNEEVALESKMFSRFVESAQKKVEGSNYDSRKAVLEYDEVLRKQREIIYGQRAQVLFLDDISETIKKMMLNAMDRISALCVDSNSRKSLVDPKKVIKEFDGIYFDSDTLTESEFVGKTSLETADILYNKCIELLDDKKERYPQFYNEFLKVILLRVIDTYWMNHIDDMSELRQAVRLQAYAQVNPLRE
;
A
#
# COMPACT_ATOMS: atom_id res chain seq x y z
N VAL A 1 -20.64 7.24 -15.36
CA VAL A 1 -20.15 6.73 -16.66
C VAL A 1 -18.65 6.87 -16.77
N ALA A 2 -17.97 6.01 -17.56
CA ALA A 2 -16.59 6.21 -17.98
C ALA A 2 -16.51 7.39 -18.98
N VAL A 3 -15.31 7.92 -19.20
CA VAL A 3 -15.13 9.05 -20.15
C VAL A 3 -15.60 8.66 -21.55
N GLU A 4 -15.21 7.48 -22.02
CA GLU A 4 -15.59 6.95 -23.35
C GLU A 4 -17.11 6.80 -23.48
N THR A 5 -17.77 6.24 -22.46
CA THR A 5 -19.24 6.11 -22.43
C THR A 5 -19.92 7.47 -22.40
N SER A 6 -19.33 8.48 -21.75
CA SER A 6 -19.87 9.85 -21.75
C SER A 6 -19.84 10.49 -23.14
N GLU A 7 -18.78 10.24 -23.90
CA GLU A 7 -18.64 10.72 -25.29
C GLU A 7 -19.62 10.00 -26.23
N LEU A 8 -19.82 8.69 -26.03
CA LEU A 8 -20.81 7.91 -26.80
C LEU A 8 -22.23 8.42 -26.56
N ILE A 9 -22.62 8.57 -25.29
CA ILE A 9 -23.96 9.11 -24.95
C ILE A 9 -24.15 10.52 -25.52
N SER A 10 -23.11 11.35 -25.41
CA SER A 10 -23.14 12.71 -26.02
C SER A 10 -23.36 12.64 -27.52
N SER A 11 -22.69 11.76 -28.25
CA SER A 11 -22.87 11.58 -29.67
C SER A 11 -24.30 11.15 -30.04
N LEU A 12 -24.88 10.27 -29.24
CA LEU A 12 -26.27 9.81 -29.43
C LEU A 12 -27.28 10.92 -29.16
N LEU A 13 -27.10 11.70 -28.11
CA LEU A 13 -27.98 12.84 -27.81
C LEU A 13 -27.88 13.96 -28.88
N ASN A 14 -26.68 14.17 -29.43
CA ASN A 14 -26.50 15.10 -30.58
C ASN A 14 -27.28 14.65 -31.81
N ARG A 15 -27.28 13.34 -32.11
CA ARG A 15 -28.09 12.79 -33.25
C ARG A 15 -29.58 12.99 -33.03
N LEU A 16 -30.01 12.96 -31.78
CA LEU A 16 -31.41 13.20 -31.41
C LEU A 16 -31.75 14.69 -31.24
N HIS A 17 -30.78 15.59 -31.48
CA HIS A 17 -30.92 17.04 -31.29
C HIS A 17 -31.34 17.44 -29.85
N ILE A 18 -30.89 16.67 -28.85
CA ILE A 18 -31.15 16.99 -27.45
C ILE A 18 -30.00 17.83 -26.90
N PRO A 19 -30.24 19.09 -26.49
CA PRO A 19 -29.18 19.92 -25.90
C PRO A 19 -28.74 19.36 -24.57
N HIS A 20 -27.45 19.24 -24.38
CA HIS A 20 -26.85 18.65 -23.16
C HIS A 20 -25.46 19.23 -22.88
N ASN A 21 -25.04 19.14 -21.63
CA ASN A 21 -23.69 19.44 -21.17
C ASN A 21 -22.96 18.17 -20.83
N VAL A 22 -21.63 18.14 -21.07
CA VAL A 22 -20.77 17.01 -20.69
C VAL A 22 -19.79 17.48 -19.62
N LEU A 23 -19.74 16.75 -18.49
CA LEU A 23 -18.86 17.00 -17.38
C LEU A 23 -17.97 15.78 -17.14
N ASN A 24 -16.76 15.83 -17.65
CA ASN A 24 -15.76 14.77 -17.50
C ASN A 24 -14.39 15.39 -17.18
N ALA A 25 -13.39 14.54 -16.97
CA ALA A 25 -12.03 14.96 -16.60
C ALA A 25 -11.36 15.93 -17.59
N LYS A 26 -11.87 16.04 -18.82
CA LYS A 26 -11.33 16.92 -19.86
C LYS A 26 -11.87 18.37 -19.76
N GLN A 27 -12.92 18.62 -18.95
CA GLN A 27 -13.63 19.90 -18.91
C GLN A 27 -13.75 20.49 -17.50
N HIS A 28 -12.70 20.35 -16.69
CA HIS A 28 -12.71 20.85 -15.30
C HIS A 28 -12.90 22.37 -15.16
N GLU A 29 -12.41 23.15 -16.11
CA GLU A 29 -12.46 24.62 -16.02
C GLU A 29 -13.90 25.19 -16.01
N ARG A 30 -14.86 24.47 -16.60
CA ARG A 30 -16.26 24.86 -16.67
C ARG A 30 -17.18 24.09 -15.73
N GLU A 31 -16.62 23.32 -14.80
CA GLU A 31 -17.38 22.45 -13.91
C GLU A 31 -18.44 23.23 -13.12
N ALA A 32 -18.09 24.36 -12.53
CA ALA A 32 -19.01 25.16 -11.72
C ALA A 32 -20.19 25.70 -12.53
N GLU A 33 -19.95 26.14 -13.77
CA GLU A 33 -20.99 26.63 -14.67
C GLU A 33 -21.96 25.51 -15.07
N ILE A 34 -21.43 24.36 -15.46
CA ILE A 34 -22.22 23.19 -15.87
C ILE A 34 -23.08 22.70 -14.71
N ILE A 35 -22.53 22.66 -13.48
CA ILE A 35 -23.27 22.23 -12.29
C ILE A 35 -24.39 23.23 -11.94
N ALA A 36 -24.14 24.52 -12.09
CA ALA A 36 -25.16 25.53 -11.85
C ALA A 36 -26.37 25.41 -12.84
N MET A 37 -26.10 24.95 -14.05
CA MET A 37 -27.14 24.71 -15.05
C MET A 37 -27.84 23.36 -14.90
N ALA A 38 -27.20 22.35 -14.25
CA ALA A 38 -27.72 20.98 -14.18
C ALA A 38 -29.05 20.87 -13.43
N GLY A 39 -29.35 21.81 -12.54
CA GLY A 39 -30.63 21.88 -11.80
C GLY A 39 -31.75 22.64 -12.49
N GLN A 40 -31.55 23.15 -13.69
CA GLN A 40 -32.56 23.92 -14.42
C GLN A 40 -33.57 23.02 -15.15
N LYS A 41 -34.74 23.56 -15.41
CA LYS A 41 -35.81 22.85 -16.13
C LYS A 41 -35.34 22.47 -17.56
N GLY A 42 -35.45 21.19 -17.91
CA GLY A 42 -35.08 20.66 -19.20
C GLY A 42 -33.57 20.54 -19.44
N ALA A 43 -32.72 20.85 -18.46
CA ALA A 43 -31.29 20.67 -18.57
C ALA A 43 -30.91 19.19 -18.53
N VAL A 44 -30.02 18.77 -19.43
CA VAL A 44 -29.44 17.43 -19.47
C VAL A 44 -27.94 17.56 -19.28
N THR A 45 -27.41 16.82 -18.28
CA THR A 45 -25.97 16.82 -17.98
C THR A 45 -25.47 15.39 -17.92
N ILE A 46 -24.48 15.06 -18.76
CA ILE A 46 -23.76 13.79 -18.72
C ILE A 46 -22.54 13.99 -17.82
N ALA A 47 -22.43 13.22 -16.76
CA ALA A 47 -21.34 13.36 -15.81
C ALA A 47 -20.64 12.03 -15.51
N THR A 48 -19.32 12.06 -15.32
CA THR A 48 -18.59 10.95 -14.72
C THR A 48 -18.82 10.92 -13.20
N ASN A 49 -18.57 9.80 -12.57
CA ASN A 49 -18.79 9.62 -11.11
C ASN A 49 -17.95 10.56 -10.22
N MET A 50 -16.86 11.11 -10.74
CA MET A 50 -15.99 12.05 -10.02
C MET A 50 -16.41 13.51 -10.18
N ALA A 51 -17.11 13.82 -11.25
CA ALA A 51 -17.52 15.17 -11.56
C ALA A 51 -18.56 15.71 -10.56
N GLY A 52 -18.42 16.95 -10.16
CA GLY A 52 -19.32 17.61 -9.21
C GLY A 52 -19.25 17.09 -7.77
N ARG A 53 -18.18 16.40 -7.39
CA ARG A 53 -17.99 15.94 -5.99
C ARG A 53 -17.76 17.13 -5.07
N GLY A 54 -18.56 17.21 -3.99
CA GLY A 54 -18.46 18.32 -3.04
C GLY A 54 -19.34 19.53 -3.37
N THR A 55 -19.98 19.55 -4.55
CA THR A 55 -20.89 20.63 -4.96
C THR A 55 -22.35 20.21 -4.84
N ASP A 56 -23.22 21.15 -4.55
CA ASP A 56 -24.66 20.94 -4.47
C ASP A 56 -25.34 21.45 -5.75
N ILE A 57 -26.26 20.62 -6.30
CA ILE A 57 -27.06 20.98 -7.48
C ILE A 57 -28.32 21.67 -6.98
N LYS A 58 -28.39 22.98 -7.14
CA LYS A 58 -29.55 23.77 -6.77
C LYS A 58 -30.62 23.65 -7.84
N LEU A 59 -31.85 23.33 -7.42
CA LEU A 59 -33.01 23.27 -8.34
C LEU A 59 -33.40 24.68 -8.76
N GLY A 60 -33.65 24.82 -10.05
CA GLY A 60 -34.23 26.04 -10.61
C GLY A 60 -35.71 26.20 -10.25
N GLU A 61 -36.27 27.38 -10.59
CA GLU A 61 -37.68 27.68 -10.34
C GLU A 61 -38.60 26.71 -11.08
N GLY A 62 -39.62 26.18 -10.38
CA GLY A 62 -40.58 25.24 -10.94
C GLY A 62 -40.08 23.79 -11.12
N VAL A 63 -38.83 23.50 -10.87
CA VAL A 63 -38.27 22.13 -11.01
C VAL A 63 -38.73 21.21 -9.87
N ARG A 64 -38.98 21.76 -8.68
CA ARG A 64 -39.46 21.02 -7.52
C ARG A 64 -40.87 20.46 -7.78
N GLU A 65 -41.76 21.22 -8.37
CA GLU A 65 -43.12 20.83 -8.73
C GLU A 65 -43.16 19.77 -9.83
N LEU A 66 -42.10 19.71 -10.66
CA LEU A 66 -41.94 18.70 -11.69
C LEU A 66 -41.37 17.38 -11.18
N GLY A 67 -41.07 17.29 -9.87
CA GLY A 67 -40.51 16.08 -9.24
C GLY A 67 -39.01 16.14 -8.93
N GLY A 68 -38.37 17.31 -9.10
CA GLY A 68 -36.99 17.55 -8.74
C GLY A 68 -35.95 16.99 -9.72
N LEU A 69 -34.75 16.72 -9.24
CA LEU A 69 -33.65 16.23 -10.06
C LEU A 69 -33.78 14.73 -10.35
N ALA A 70 -33.76 14.36 -11.63
CA ALA A 70 -33.67 12.97 -12.06
C ALA A 70 -32.22 12.56 -12.26
N VAL A 71 -31.77 11.53 -11.56
CA VAL A 71 -30.41 10.96 -11.70
C VAL A 71 -30.50 9.57 -12.31
N LEU A 72 -29.93 9.44 -13.51
CA LEU A 72 -29.90 8.19 -14.26
C LEU A 72 -28.47 7.64 -14.27
N GLY A 73 -28.29 6.41 -13.79
CA GLY A 73 -27.03 5.68 -13.86
C GLY A 73 -27.05 4.70 -15.03
N SER A 74 -26.06 4.75 -15.90
CA SER A 74 -25.94 3.84 -17.05
C SER A 74 -25.25 2.51 -16.69
N GLU A 75 -24.67 2.43 -15.49
CA GLU A 75 -24.00 1.23 -14.95
C GLU A 75 -23.92 1.31 -13.44
N ARG A 76 -23.63 0.19 -12.78
CA ARG A 76 -23.30 0.15 -11.36
C ARG A 76 -21.79 0.20 -11.15
N HIS A 77 -21.38 0.95 -10.16
CA HIS A 77 -19.99 0.93 -9.73
C HIS A 77 -19.67 -0.34 -8.94
N GLU A 78 -18.38 -0.71 -8.86
CA GLU A 78 -17.92 -1.84 -8.05
C GLU A 78 -18.24 -1.68 -6.55
N SER A 79 -18.36 -0.44 -6.08
CA SER A 79 -18.72 -0.13 -4.68
C SER A 79 -20.10 0.49 -4.58
N ARG A 80 -20.97 -0.12 -3.77
CA ARG A 80 -22.30 0.38 -3.45
C ARG A 80 -22.27 1.81 -2.87
N ARG A 81 -21.20 2.16 -2.17
CA ARG A 81 -21.03 3.51 -1.63
C ARG A 81 -21.03 4.58 -2.72
N ILE A 82 -20.39 4.31 -3.84
CA ILE A 82 -20.33 5.25 -4.98
C ILE A 82 -21.71 5.37 -5.65
N ASP A 83 -22.44 4.28 -5.81
CA ASP A 83 -23.81 4.33 -6.29
C ASP A 83 -24.70 5.17 -5.37
N ASN A 84 -24.54 5.04 -4.06
CA ASN A 84 -25.29 5.84 -3.09
C ASN A 84 -24.90 7.32 -3.14
N GLN A 85 -23.62 7.64 -3.41
CA GLN A 85 -23.21 9.04 -3.67
C GLN A 85 -23.89 9.61 -4.90
N LEU A 86 -24.03 8.81 -5.96
CA LEU A 86 -24.76 9.23 -7.16
C LEU A 86 -26.25 9.43 -6.86
N ARG A 87 -26.90 8.47 -6.21
CA ARG A 87 -28.30 8.60 -5.77
C ARG A 87 -28.52 9.83 -4.89
N GLY A 88 -27.58 10.08 -3.96
CA GLY A 88 -27.63 11.22 -3.06
C GLY A 88 -27.40 12.59 -3.72
N ARG A 89 -27.24 12.66 -5.05
CA ARG A 89 -27.30 13.92 -5.79
C ARG A 89 -28.73 14.42 -5.94
N SER A 90 -29.72 13.54 -5.96
CA SER A 90 -31.15 13.81 -6.01
C SER A 90 -31.77 13.78 -4.61
N GLY A 91 -32.89 14.45 -4.40
CA GLY A 91 -33.64 14.43 -3.15
C GLY A 91 -32.93 15.12 -1.98
N ARG A 92 -32.16 16.17 -2.23
CA ARG A 92 -31.45 16.93 -1.20
C ARG A 92 -32.35 17.97 -0.55
N GLN A 93 -32.01 18.35 0.68
CA GLN A 93 -32.69 19.43 1.44
C GLN A 93 -34.23 19.25 1.56
N GLY A 94 -34.71 18.00 1.47
CA GLY A 94 -36.15 17.71 1.46
C GLY A 94 -36.84 17.92 0.12
N ASP A 95 -36.10 18.18 -0.95
CA ASP A 95 -36.65 18.27 -2.30
C ASP A 95 -37.05 16.87 -2.81
N PRO A 96 -38.08 16.78 -3.68
CA PRO A 96 -38.37 15.55 -4.40
C PRO A 96 -37.22 15.20 -5.33
N GLY A 97 -37.13 13.93 -5.73
CA GLY A 97 -36.10 13.48 -6.65
C GLY A 97 -36.36 12.07 -7.16
N TYR A 98 -35.74 11.76 -8.29
CA TYR A 98 -35.87 10.47 -8.93
C TYR A 98 -34.50 9.87 -9.22
N THR A 99 -34.32 8.58 -8.96
CA THR A 99 -33.06 7.87 -9.28
C THR A 99 -33.35 6.52 -9.90
N ARG A 100 -32.69 6.23 -11.03
CA ARG A 100 -32.81 4.94 -11.70
C ARG A 100 -31.47 4.50 -12.29
N PHE A 101 -31.19 3.19 -12.22
CA PHE A 101 -30.03 2.60 -12.89
C PHE A 101 -30.51 1.69 -14.02
N TYR A 102 -29.87 1.86 -15.17
CA TYR A 102 -30.01 0.99 -16.33
C TYR A 102 -28.76 0.14 -16.42
N LEU A 103 -28.93 -1.18 -16.50
CA LEU A 103 -27.83 -2.15 -16.43
C LEU A 103 -27.90 -3.09 -17.61
N SER A 104 -26.73 -3.49 -18.12
CA SER A 104 -26.60 -4.54 -19.11
C SER A 104 -26.01 -5.80 -18.46
N ALA A 105 -26.36 -6.97 -19.00
CA ALA A 105 -25.71 -8.22 -18.64
C ALA A 105 -24.20 -8.22 -19.00
N GLU A 106 -23.82 -7.37 -19.95
CA GLU A 106 -22.45 -7.20 -20.43
C GLU A 106 -21.62 -6.26 -19.55
N ASP A 107 -22.24 -5.55 -18.59
CA ASP A 107 -21.52 -4.68 -17.67
C ASP A 107 -20.40 -5.45 -16.95
N ASP A 108 -19.22 -4.85 -16.82
CA ASP A 108 -18.04 -5.46 -16.23
C ASP A 108 -18.30 -6.10 -14.86
N LEU A 109 -19.12 -5.49 -14.03
CA LEU A 109 -19.51 -6.01 -12.72
C LEU A 109 -20.20 -7.37 -12.85
N LEU A 110 -21.16 -7.49 -13.75
CA LEU A 110 -21.93 -8.71 -13.97
C LEU A 110 -21.15 -9.74 -14.77
N ARG A 111 -20.31 -9.31 -15.70
CA ARG A 111 -19.44 -10.17 -16.48
C ARG A 111 -18.40 -10.90 -15.61
N ARG A 112 -17.77 -10.20 -14.68
CA ARG A 112 -16.70 -10.74 -13.82
C ARG A 112 -17.22 -11.49 -12.60
N PHE A 113 -18.28 -11.00 -11.97
CA PHE A 113 -18.76 -11.47 -10.67
C PHE A 113 -20.18 -12.04 -10.69
N GLY A 114 -20.85 -11.97 -11.83
CA GLY A 114 -22.14 -12.64 -12.06
C GLY A 114 -21.99 -14.16 -12.13
N SER A 115 -22.88 -14.92 -11.48
CA SER A 115 -22.87 -16.36 -11.60
C SER A 115 -23.30 -16.82 -13.00
N ASP A 116 -22.75 -17.97 -13.45
CA ASP A 116 -23.11 -18.52 -14.77
C ASP A 116 -24.60 -18.84 -14.88
N ARG A 117 -25.23 -19.26 -13.77
CA ARG A 117 -26.68 -19.45 -13.69
C ARG A 117 -27.45 -18.15 -13.93
N PHE A 118 -26.93 -17.03 -13.43
CA PHE A 118 -27.54 -15.73 -13.65
C PHE A 118 -27.40 -15.28 -15.12
N LYS A 119 -26.24 -15.47 -15.71
CA LYS A 119 -26.00 -15.17 -17.13
C LYS A 119 -26.93 -15.99 -18.03
N SER A 120 -27.04 -17.28 -17.78
CA SER A 120 -27.93 -18.15 -18.53
C SER A 120 -29.41 -17.77 -18.36
N MET A 121 -29.83 -17.38 -17.14
CA MET A 121 -31.18 -16.93 -16.91
C MET A 121 -31.48 -15.60 -17.62
N LEU A 122 -30.54 -14.65 -17.62
CA LEU A 122 -30.66 -13.39 -18.33
C LEU A 122 -30.83 -13.61 -19.84
N SER A 123 -30.02 -14.46 -20.46
CA SER A 123 -30.10 -14.75 -21.90
C SER A 123 -31.47 -15.32 -22.31
N TYR A 124 -32.14 -16.01 -21.39
CA TYR A 124 -33.48 -16.53 -21.64
C TYR A 124 -34.62 -15.51 -21.45
N LEU A 125 -34.42 -14.52 -20.57
CA LEU A 125 -35.46 -13.58 -20.17
C LEU A 125 -35.41 -12.24 -20.92
N VAL A 126 -34.24 -11.88 -21.43
CA VAL A 126 -34.02 -10.56 -22.08
C VAL A 126 -34.52 -10.56 -23.54
N ILE A 127 -34.62 -11.74 -24.16
CA ILE A 127 -35.09 -11.83 -25.56
C ILE A 127 -36.55 -12.20 -25.57
N ASP A 128 -37.41 -11.33 -26.08
CA ASP A 128 -38.80 -11.68 -26.38
C ASP A 128 -38.85 -12.73 -27.48
N LYS A 129 -39.45 -13.89 -27.17
CA LYS A 129 -39.52 -15.01 -28.12
C LYS A 129 -40.37 -14.73 -29.36
N ASN A 130 -41.20 -13.68 -29.30
CA ASN A 130 -42.12 -13.35 -30.39
C ASN A 130 -41.52 -12.26 -31.32
N THR A 131 -40.79 -11.29 -30.76
CA THR A 131 -40.23 -10.15 -31.54
C THR A 131 -38.73 -10.24 -31.75
N ASN A 132 -38.04 -11.11 -31.05
CA ASN A 132 -36.58 -11.21 -31.01
C ASN A 132 -35.89 -9.89 -30.57
N GLU A 133 -36.63 -9.02 -29.88
CA GLU A 133 -36.15 -7.74 -29.36
C GLU A 133 -35.80 -7.86 -27.87
N GLU A 134 -34.84 -7.06 -27.44
CA GLU A 134 -34.44 -6.99 -26.03
C GLU A 134 -35.52 -6.26 -25.20
N VAL A 135 -35.97 -6.92 -24.14
CA VAL A 135 -36.96 -6.36 -23.22
C VAL A 135 -36.33 -5.93 -21.91
N ALA A 136 -36.64 -4.70 -21.48
CA ALA A 136 -36.19 -4.19 -20.19
C ALA A 136 -36.90 -4.95 -19.04
N LEU A 137 -36.11 -5.63 -18.21
CA LEU A 137 -36.63 -6.41 -17.08
C LEU A 137 -36.56 -5.60 -15.79
N GLU A 138 -37.71 -5.39 -15.15
CA GLU A 138 -37.79 -4.80 -13.82
C GLU A 138 -38.09 -5.88 -12.76
N SER A 139 -37.06 -6.29 -12.03
CA SER A 139 -37.25 -7.29 -10.99
C SER A 139 -36.35 -7.04 -9.75
N LYS A 140 -36.98 -7.17 -8.57
CA LYS A 140 -36.26 -7.12 -7.28
C LYS A 140 -35.18 -8.21 -7.18
N MET A 141 -35.34 -9.29 -7.91
CA MET A 141 -34.36 -10.39 -7.95
C MET A 141 -33.06 -9.93 -8.62
N PHE A 142 -33.11 -9.22 -9.75
CA PHE A 142 -31.94 -8.68 -10.43
C PHE A 142 -31.19 -7.67 -9.54
N SER A 143 -31.92 -6.80 -8.85
CA SER A 143 -31.29 -5.86 -7.91
C SER A 143 -30.49 -6.59 -6.83
N ARG A 144 -31.02 -7.70 -6.28
CA ARG A 144 -30.31 -8.53 -5.28
C ARG A 144 -29.09 -9.23 -5.86
N PHE A 145 -29.13 -9.67 -7.11
CA PHE A 145 -27.95 -10.26 -7.78
C PHE A 145 -26.83 -9.25 -7.96
N VAL A 146 -27.17 -8.05 -8.42
CA VAL A 146 -26.18 -6.97 -8.58
C VAL A 146 -25.58 -6.58 -7.22
N GLU A 147 -26.39 -6.45 -6.18
CA GLU A 147 -25.91 -6.19 -4.82
C GLU A 147 -24.99 -7.32 -4.29
N SER A 148 -25.30 -8.57 -4.62
CA SER A 148 -24.45 -9.71 -4.26
C SER A 148 -23.11 -9.68 -4.99
N ALA A 149 -23.10 -9.32 -6.29
CA ALA A 149 -21.89 -9.14 -7.07
C ALA A 149 -21.04 -8.00 -6.49
N GLN A 150 -21.63 -6.84 -6.20
CA GLN A 150 -20.93 -5.73 -5.54
C GLN A 150 -20.31 -6.13 -4.20
N LYS A 151 -21.03 -6.88 -3.34
CA LYS A 151 -20.50 -7.37 -2.07
C LYS A 151 -19.27 -8.27 -2.24
N LYS A 152 -19.26 -9.12 -3.28
CA LYS A 152 -18.09 -9.97 -3.58
C LYS A 152 -16.88 -9.14 -3.98
N VAL A 153 -17.07 -8.13 -4.83
CA VAL A 153 -16.00 -7.21 -5.24
C VAL A 153 -15.49 -6.42 -4.06
N GLU A 154 -16.39 -5.83 -3.27
CA GLU A 154 -16.02 -5.09 -2.06
C GLU A 154 -15.25 -5.96 -1.07
N GLY A 155 -15.64 -7.23 -0.88
CA GLY A 155 -14.92 -8.20 -0.05
C GLY A 155 -13.52 -8.48 -0.59
N SER A 156 -13.38 -8.82 -1.87
CA SER A 156 -12.09 -9.07 -2.50
C SER A 156 -11.16 -7.85 -2.44
N ASN A 157 -11.69 -6.66 -2.68
CA ASN A 157 -10.93 -5.41 -2.58
C ASN A 157 -10.52 -5.09 -1.13
N TYR A 158 -11.39 -5.42 -0.16
CA TYR A 158 -11.08 -5.30 1.27
C TYR A 158 -9.94 -6.25 1.66
N ASP A 159 -10.03 -7.53 1.30
CA ASP A 159 -9.01 -8.52 1.62
C ASP A 159 -7.66 -8.17 1.00
N SER A 160 -7.67 -7.70 -0.26
CA SER A 160 -6.45 -7.21 -0.92
C SER A 160 -5.81 -6.03 -0.19
N ARG A 161 -6.63 -5.04 0.21
CA ARG A 161 -6.12 -3.88 0.99
C ARG A 161 -5.63 -4.28 2.37
N LYS A 162 -6.34 -5.21 3.03
CA LYS A 162 -5.94 -5.73 4.33
C LYS A 162 -4.58 -6.43 4.24
N ALA A 163 -4.39 -7.30 3.25
CA ALA A 163 -3.10 -7.96 3.03
C ALA A 163 -1.96 -6.95 2.81
N VAL A 164 -2.19 -5.90 2.00
CA VAL A 164 -1.17 -4.84 1.81
C VAL A 164 -0.83 -4.15 3.13
N LEU A 165 -1.84 -3.79 3.94
CA LEU A 165 -1.61 -3.15 5.24
C LEU A 165 -0.86 -4.04 6.22
N GLU A 166 -1.14 -5.34 6.23
CA GLU A 166 -0.45 -6.30 7.10
C GLU A 166 1.04 -6.42 6.74
N TYR A 167 1.39 -6.43 5.45
CA TYR A 167 2.79 -6.38 5.01
C TYR A 167 3.47 -5.04 5.35
N ASP A 168 2.77 -3.93 5.12
CA ASP A 168 3.31 -2.59 5.41
C ASP A 168 3.53 -2.38 6.91
N GLU A 169 2.72 -3.01 7.78
CA GLU A 169 2.86 -2.93 9.23
C GLU A 169 4.18 -3.53 9.72
N VAL A 170 4.69 -4.59 9.10
CA VAL A 170 5.99 -5.18 9.41
C VAL A 170 7.10 -4.15 9.14
N LEU A 171 7.14 -3.59 7.92
CA LEU A 171 8.11 -2.57 7.57
C LEU A 171 7.98 -1.30 8.41
N ARG A 172 6.75 -0.90 8.78
CA ARG A 172 6.50 0.24 9.64
C ARG A 172 7.16 0.06 11.01
N LYS A 173 6.98 -1.10 11.65
CA LYS A 173 7.60 -1.41 12.94
C LYS A 173 9.12 -1.40 12.86
N GLN A 174 9.70 -2.03 11.84
CA GLN A 174 11.13 -2.03 11.63
C GLN A 174 11.66 -0.60 11.42
N ARG A 175 10.97 0.20 10.62
CA ARG A 175 11.31 1.62 10.40
C ARG A 175 11.30 2.43 11.70
N GLU A 176 10.29 2.25 12.53
CA GLU A 176 10.19 2.96 13.83
C GLU A 176 11.40 2.64 14.73
N ILE A 177 11.84 1.38 14.77
CA ILE A 177 13.00 0.97 15.55
C ILE A 177 14.27 1.63 15.00
N ILE A 178 14.54 1.49 13.71
CA ILE A 178 15.75 2.03 13.06
C ILE A 178 15.78 3.55 13.12
N TYR A 179 14.66 4.22 12.85
CA TYR A 179 14.59 5.69 12.93
C TYR A 179 14.71 6.20 14.36
N GLY A 180 14.20 5.42 15.35
CA GLY A 180 14.42 5.70 16.76
C GLY A 180 15.91 5.65 17.13
N GLN A 181 16.62 4.61 16.70
CA GLN A 181 18.07 4.48 16.89
C GLN A 181 18.84 5.58 16.16
N ARG A 182 18.47 5.88 14.93
CA ARG A 182 19.07 6.97 14.14
C ARG A 182 18.88 8.33 14.83
N ALA A 183 17.70 8.60 15.37
CA ALA A 183 17.43 9.82 16.12
C ALA A 183 18.28 9.90 17.39
N GLN A 184 18.46 8.79 18.12
CA GLN A 184 19.36 8.75 19.28
C GLN A 184 20.80 9.14 18.89
N VAL A 185 21.34 8.60 17.79
CA VAL A 185 22.69 8.95 17.29
C VAL A 185 22.78 10.44 16.94
N LEU A 186 21.74 11.03 16.37
CA LEU A 186 21.72 12.44 15.97
C LEU A 186 21.69 13.39 17.18
N PHE A 187 20.85 13.08 18.17
CA PHE A 187 20.54 14.01 19.26
C PHE A 187 21.36 13.79 20.54
N LEU A 188 22.03 12.63 20.69
CA LEU A 188 22.95 12.43 21.81
C LEU A 188 24.22 13.26 21.60
N ASP A 189 24.68 13.95 22.64
CA ASP A 189 25.92 14.72 22.58
C ASP A 189 27.15 13.80 22.47
N ASP A 190 27.18 12.70 23.19
CA ASP A 190 28.25 11.70 23.16
C ASP A 190 27.66 10.30 22.89
N ILE A 191 28.15 9.64 21.85
CA ILE A 191 27.73 8.29 21.46
C ILE A 191 28.77 7.22 21.79
N SER A 192 29.88 7.58 22.45
CA SER A 192 31.01 6.67 22.75
C SER A 192 30.56 5.42 23.49
N GLU A 193 29.70 5.58 24.51
CA GLU A 193 29.18 4.42 25.28
C GLU A 193 28.29 3.51 24.44
N THR A 194 27.53 4.07 23.50
CA THR A 194 26.69 3.29 22.58
C THR A 194 27.57 2.44 21.66
N ILE A 195 28.63 3.04 21.11
CA ILE A 195 29.59 2.34 20.24
C ILE A 195 30.33 1.26 21.02
N LYS A 196 30.80 1.53 22.24
CA LYS A 196 31.46 0.52 23.09
C LYS A 196 30.57 -0.69 23.32
N LYS A 197 29.27 -0.49 23.62
CA LYS A 197 28.30 -1.59 23.76
C LYS A 197 28.11 -2.36 22.45
N MET A 198 28.02 -1.67 21.33
CA MET A 198 27.90 -2.32 20.02
C MET A 198 29.15 -3.15 19.69
N MET A 199 30.34 -2.64 19.99
CA MET A 199 31.58 -3.37 19.83
C MET A 199 31.64 -4.61 20.71
N LEU A 200 31.34 -4.50 21.98
CA LEU A 200 31.30 -5.65 22.90
C LEU A 200 30.38 -6.75 22.37
N ASN A 201 29.15 -6.39 22.01
CA ASN A 201 28.19 -7.35 21.46
C ASN A 201 28.66 -7.98 20.15
N ALA A 202 29.38 -7.23 19.30
CA ALA A 202 29.95 -7.74 18.07
C ALA A 202 31.09 -8.73 18.34
N MET A 203 32.00 -8.40 19.28
CA MET A 203 33.10 -9.28 19.67
C MET A 203 32.58 -10.59 20.29
N ASP A 204 31.60 -10.51 21.17
CA ASP A 204 30.93 -11.69 21.76
C ASP A 204 30.34 -12.60 20.69
N ARG A 205 29.57 -12.03 19.78
CA ARG A 205 28.90 -12.79 18.71
C ARG A 205 29.86 -13.46 17.75
N ILE A 206 30.89 -12.75 17.30
CA ILE A 206 31.85 -13.27 16.32
C ILE A 206 32.79 -14.30 17.02
N SER A 207 33.22 -14.04 18.25
CA SER A 207 34.02 -14.98 18.99
C SER A 207 33.28 -16.31 19.27
N ALA A 208 31.94 -16.24 19.47
CA ALA A 208 31.13 -17.45 19.61
C ALA A 208 31.10 -18.31 18.33
N LEU A 209 31.21 -17.68 17.14
CA LEU A 209 31.29 -18.40 15.85
C LEU A 209 32.68 -19.08 15.66
N CYS A 210 33.70 -18.60 16.34
CA CYS A 210 35.05 -19.14 16.27
C CYS A 210 35.28 -20.36 17.20
N VAL A 211 34.27 -20.78 17.95
CA VAL A 211 34.40 -21.96 18.85
C VAL A 211 34.65 -23.22 18.04
N ASP A 212 35.58 -24.05 18.50
CA ASP A 212 35.86 -25.37 17.94
C ASP A 212 34.72 -26.34 18.29
N SER A 213 34.11 -26.90 17.28
CA SER A 213 32.99 -27.84 17.39
C SER A 213 33.39 -29.14 18.16
N ASN A 214 34.67 -29.45 18.22
CA ASN A 214 35.18 -30.63 18.90
C ASN A 214 35.56 -30.37 20.38
N SER A 215 35.53 -29.09 20.81
CA SER A 215 35.92 -28.72 22.16
C SER A 215 34.78 -28.86 23.18
N ARG A 216 34.92 -29.71 24.16
CA ARG A 216 33.96 -29.82 25.29
C ARG A 216 33.92 -28.59 26.22
N LYS A 217 34.92 -27.71 26.13
CA LYS A 217 35.08 -26.52 26.97
C LYS A 217 34.75 -25.19 26.23
N SER A 218 34.13 -25.25 25.05
CA SER A 218 33.85 -24.07 24.24
C SER A 218 35.10 -23.20 23.95
N LEU A 219 36.24 -23.86 23.73
CA LEU A 219 37.49 -23.19 23.37
C LEU A 219 37.42 -22.73 21.92
N VAL A 220 38.00 -21.57 21.65
CA VAL A 220 38.07 -21.03 20.28
C VAL A 220 39.19 -21.70 19.48
N ASP A 221 39.00 -21.75 18.15
CA ASP A 221 40.06 -22.10 17.22
C ASP A 221 40.85 -20.81 16.88
N PRO A 222 42.14 -20.69 17.31
CA PRO A 222 42.92 -19.47 17.07
C PRO A 222 43.01 -19.08 15.60
N LYS A 223 43.07 -20.05 14.70
CA LYS A 223 43.14 -19.80 13.26
C LYS A 223 41.85 -19.20 12.72
N LYS A 224 40.71 -19.62 13.24
CA LYS A 224 39.43 -19.00 12.87
C LYS A 224 39.35 -17.55 13.39
N VAL A 225 39.81 -17.31 14.63
CA VAL A 225 39.84 -15.95 15.18
C VAL A 225 40.69 -15.03 14.32
N ILE A 226 41.91 -15.42 13.97
CA ILE A 226 42.76 -14.62 13.10
C ILE A 226 42.05 -14.35 11.76
N LYS A 227 41.52 -15.37 11.10
CA LYS A 227 40.84 -15.24 9.82
C LYS A 227 39.63 -14.28 9.84
N GLU A 228 38.88 -14.25 10.93
CA GLU A 228 37.66 -13.42 11.05
C GLU A 228 37.97 -11.98 11.48
N PHE A 229 39.08 -11.74 12.15
CA PHE A 229 39.35 -10.43 12.75
C PHE A 229 40.55 -9.70 12.15
N ASP A 230 41.64 -10.41 11.80
CA ASP A 230 42.88 -9.80 11.28
C ASP A 230 42.69 -9.32 9.82
N GLY A 231 43.15 -8.13 9.51
CA GLY A 231 42.91 -7.51 8.21
C GLY A 231 41.48 -7.03 7.93
N ILE A 232 40.51 -7.30 8.85
CA ILE A 232 39.12 -6.88 8.73
C ILE A 232 38.76 -5.85 9.81
N TYR A 233 38.95 -6.21 11.09
CA TYR A 233 38.69 -5.33 12.23
C TYR A 233 39.96 -4.70 12.80
N PHE A 234 41.10 -5.35 12.58
CA PHE A 234 42.43 -4.93 12.98
C PHE A 234 43.35 -4.88 11.75
N ASP A 235 44.41 -4.11 11.83
CA ASP A 235 45.45 -4.10 10.78
C ASP A 235 46.08 -5.50 10.71
N SER A 236 46.53 -5.88 9.50
CA SER A 236 47.16 -7.19 9.26
C SER A 236 48.34 -7.40 10.19
N ASP A 237 48.49 -8.60 10.70
CA ASP A 237 49.53 -9.02 11.63
C ASP A 237 49.44 -8.40 13.06
N THR A 238 48.33 -7.78 13.41
CA THR A 238 48.08 -7.21 14.75
C THR A 238 47.76 -8.30 15.79
N LEU A 239 47.12 -9.39 15.32
CA LEU A 239 46.67 -10.50 16.16
C LEU A 239 47.63 -11.70 15.98
N THR A 240 47.99 -12.36 17.09
CA THR A 240 48.81 -13.57 17.07
C THR A 240 48.03 -14.78 17.56
N GLU A 241 48.23 -15.96 16.93
CA GLU A 241 47.54 -17.18 17.32
C GLU A 241 47.79 -17.53 18.80
N SER A 242 49.00 -17.25 19.33
CA SER A 242 49.40 -17.53 20.69
C SER A 242 48.54 -16.86 21.75
N GLU A 243 47.91 -15.72 21.43
CA GLU A 243 47.01 -14.97 22.34
C GLU A 243 45.71 -15.72 22.63
N PHE A 244 45.26 -16.55 21.68
CA PHE A 244 43.96 -17.22 21.73
C PHE A 244 44.03 -18.73 22.06
N VAL A 245 45.22 -19.28 22.16
CA VAL A 245 45.39 -20.71 22.51
C VAL A 245 44.82 -21.01 23.87
N GLY A 246 43.86 -21.94 23.94
CA GLY A 246 43.23 -22.38 25.17
C GLY A 246 42.25 -21.40 25.81
N LYS A 247 41.88 -20.35 25.08
CA LYS A 247 40.87 -19.35 25.51
C LYS A 247 39.47 -19.79 25.18
N THR A 248 38.53 -19.38 26.01
CA THR A 248 37.08 -19.50 25.76
C THR A 248 36.61 -18.36 24.84
N SER A 249 35.40 -18.48 24.26
CA SER A 249 34.83 -17.41 23.45
C SER A 249 34.69 -16.09 24.21
N LEU A 250 34.34 -16.12 25.49
CA LEU A 250 34.20 -14.92 26.32
C LEU A 250 35.55 -14.24 26.57
N GLU A 251 36.58 -15.03 26.98
CA GLU A 251 37.93 -14.48 27.16
C GLU A 251 38.51 -13.92 25.88
N THR A 252 38.19 -14.54 24.73
CA THR A 252 38.61 -14.03 23.41
C THR A 252 37.90 -12.73 23.09
N ALA A 253 36.58 -12.63 23.34
CA ALA A 253 35.82 -11.41 23.15
C ALA A 253 36.36 -10.26 24.00
N ASP A 254 36.71 -10.52 25.27
CA ASP A 254 37.31 -9.50 26.16
C ASP A 254 38.67 -8.99 25.64
N ILE A 255 39.53 -9.90 25.17
CA ILE A 255 40.83 -9.52 24.59
C ILE A 255 40.63 -8.62 23.37
N LEU A 256 39.78 -9.02 22.44
CA LEU A 256 39.48 -8.28 21.22
C LEU A 256 38.82 -6.95 21.53
N TYR A 257 37.87 -6.91 22.46
CA TYR A 257 37.23 -5.69 22.91
C TYR A 257 38.22 -4.67 23.49
N ASN A 258 39.13 -5.12 24.37
CA ASN A 258 40.14 -4.23 24.95
C ASN A 258 41.06 -3.65 23.89
N LYS A 259 41.51 -4.45 22.92
CA LYS A 259 42.27 -3.93 21.77
C LYS A 259 41.48 -2.90 20.95
N CYS A 260 40.19 -3.12 20.74
CA CYS A 260 39.33 -2.14 20.07
C CYS A 260 39.24 -0.82 20.85
N ILE A 261 39.13 -0.90 22.17
CA ILE A 261 39.06 0.31 23.03
C ILE A 261 40.38 1.08 22.98
N GLU A 262 41.53 0.40 23.05
CA GLU A 262 42.83 1.05 22.91
C GLU A 262 42.96 1.80 21.59
N LEU A 263 42.52 1.21 20.47
CA LEU A 263 42.52 1.87 19.16
C LEU A 263 41.56 3.07 19.09
N LEU A 264 40.41 2.99 19.77
CA LEU A 264 39.48 4.12 19.84
C LEU A 264 40.02 5.26 20.68
N ASP A 265 40.66 4.96 21.82
CA ASP A 265 41.22 5.95 22.73
C ASP A 265 42.43 6.66 22.06
N ASP A 266 43.30 5.93 21.34
CA ASP A 266 44.34 6.52 20.53
C ASP A 266 43.79 7.52 19.48
N LYS A 267 42.70 7.13 18.77
CA LYS A 267 42.06 8.04 17.83
C LYS A 267 41.41 9.24 18.50
N LYS A 268 40.83 9.07 19.69
CA LYS A 268 40.27 10.15 20.48
C LYS A 268 41.31 11.15 20.93
N GLU A 269 42.51 10.68 21.34
CA GLU A 269 43.64 11.55 21.71
C GLU A 269 44.20 12.32 20.50
N ARG A 270 44.28 11.69 19.35
CA ARG A 270 44.78 12.35 18.12
C ARG A 270 43.81 13.41 17.56
N TYR A 271 42.51 13.21 17.68
CA TYR A 271 41.47 14.05 17.04
C TYR A 271 40.35 14.45 18.01
N PRO A 272 40.61 15.04 19.17
CA PRO A 272 39.59 15.23 20.22
C PRO A 272 38.42 16.09 19.78
N GLN A 273 38.66 17.10 18.89
CA GLN A 273 37.62 18.05 18.47
C GLN A 273 36.59 17.43 17.51
N PHE A 274 37.00 16.48 16.68
CA PHE A 274 36.17 15.89 15.63
C PHE A 274 35.72 14.45 15.92
N TYR A 275 36.25 13.86 16.99
CA TYR A 275 36.05 12.43 17.28
C TYR A 275 34.58 12.02 17.36
N ASN A 276 33.77 12.74 18.12
CA ASN A 276 32.37 12.41 18.31
C ASN A 276 31.54 12.63 17.02
N GLU A 277 31.80 13.72 16.28
CA GLU A 277 31.16 13.96 14.99
C GLU A 277 31.53 12.89 13.98
N PHE A 278 32.79 12.47 13.93
CA PHE A 278 33.26 11.41 13.07
C PHE A 278 32.56 10.07 13.37
N LEU A 279 32.45 9.71 14.64
CA LEU A 279 31.73 8.51 15.05
C LEU A 279 30.24 8.57 14.64
N LYS A 280 29.59 9.71 14.82
CA LYS A 280 28.18 9.92 14.39
C LYS A 280 28.02 9.74 12.90
N VAL A 281 28.89 10.37 12.09
CA VAL A 281 28.84 10.30 10.63
C VAL A 281 29.01 8.85 10.15
N ILE A 282 30.00 8.13 10.69
CA ILE A 282 30.21 6.72 10.32
C ILE A 282 29.00 5.89 10.69
N LEU A 283 28.51 5.99 11.92
CA LEU A 283 27.39 5.19 12.40
C LEU A 283 26.12 5.46 11.61
N LEU A 284 25.82 6.72 11.33
CA LEU A 284 24.69 7.09 10.48
C LEU A 284 24.81 6.52 9.07
N ARG A 285 25.99 6.62 8.47
CA ARG A 285 26.23 6.07 7.12
C ARG A 285 26.04 4.55 7.09
N VAL A 286 26.53 3.86 8.12
CA VAL A 286 26.35 2.41 8.25
C VAL A 286 24.87 2.07 8.40
N ILE A 287 24.16 2.74 9.31
CA ILE A 287 22.72 2.53 9.50
C ILE A 287 21.96 2.76 8.20
N ASP A 288 22.20 3.88 7.51
CA ASP A 288 21.48 4.23 6.28
C ASP A 288 21.79 3.22 5.16
N THR A 289 23.04 2.76 5.01
CA THR A 289 23.41 1.75 4.00
C THR A 289 22.73 0.41 4.26
N TYR A 290 22.80 -0.11 5.49
CA TYR A 290 22.18 -1.39 5.84
C TYR A 290 20.64 -1.30 5.80
N TRP A 291 20.07 -0.16 6.16
CA TRP A 291 18.62 0.04 6.06
C TRP A 291 18.14 0.03 4.60
N MET A 292 18.88 0.66 3.68
CA MET A 292 18.54 0.63 2.25
C MET A 292 18.58 -0.80 1.70
N ASN A 293 19.66 -1.54 1.98
CA ASN A 293 19.78 -2.94 1.56
C ASN A 293 18.66 -3.80 2.16
N HIS A 294 18.33 -3.59 3.45
CA HIS A 294 17.24 -4.31 4.11
C HIS A 294 15.87 -4.06 3.47
N ILE A 295 15.59 -2.83 3.01
CA ILE A 295 14.35 -2.53 2.29
C ILE A 295 14.28 -3.33 0.99
N ASP A 296 15.40 -3.43 0.27
CA ASP A 296 15.48 -4.19 -0.98
C ASP A 296 15.29 -5.69 -0.70
N ASP A 297 15.98 -6.26 0.30
CA ASP A 297 15.82 -7.66 0.73
C ASP A 297 14.37 -7.96 1.13
N MET A 298 13.71 -7.05 1.87
CA MET A 298 12.30 -7.19 2.25
C MET A 298 11.36 -7.11 1.05
N SER A 299 11.71 -6.33 0.03
CA SER A 299 10.94 -6.27 -1.21
C SER A 299 11.02 -7.59 -1.99
N GLU A 300 12.21 -8.19 -2.08
CA GLU A 300 12.42 -9.51 -2.70
C GLU A 300 11.74 -10.62 -1.90
N LEU A 301 11.87 -10.61 -0.58
CA LEU A 301 11.19 -11.55 0.30
C LEU A 301 9.66 -11.49 0.12
N ARG A 302 9.09 -10.28 0.04
CA ARG A 302 7.65 -10.09 -0.21
C ARG A 302 7.20 -10.73 -1.52
N GLN A 303 8.02 -10.68 -2.57
CA GLN A 303 7.72 -11.34 -3.85
C GLN A 303 7.80 -12.86 -3.73
N ALA A 304 8.84 -13.39 -3.09
CA ALA A 304 9.02 -14.83 -2.89
C ALA A 304 7.89 -15.44 -2.04
N VAL A 305 7.54 -14.78 -0.93
CA VAL A 305 6.51 -15.25 0.02
C VAL A 305 5.11 -15.22 -0.60
N ARG A 306 4.84 -14.36 -1.58
CA ARG A 306 3.56 -14.39 -2.33
C ARG A 306 3.34 -15.73 -3.06
N LEU A 307 4.41 -16.42 -3.46
CA LEU A 307 4.31 -17.74 -4.09
C LEU A 307 3.89 -18.83 -3.09
N GLN A 308 4.23 -18.68 -1.81
CA GLN A 308 3.83 -19.61 -0.75
C GLN A 308 2.33 -19.56 -0.44
N ALA A 309 1.66 -18.45 -0.77
CA ALA A 309 0.21 -18.35 -0.67
C ALA A 309 -0.51 -19.42 -1.50
N TYR A 310 0.10 -19.91 -2.58
CA TYR A 310 -0.43 -21.05 -3.35
C TYR A 310 -0.38 -22.37 -2.55
N ALA A 311 0.51 -22.49 -1.59
CA ALA A 311 0.61 -23.65 -0.69
C ALA A 311 -0.29 -23.55 0.54
N GLN A 312 -1.18 -22.54 0.61
CA GLN A 312 -2.07 -22.26 1.75
C GLN A 312 -1.36 -21.98 3.07
N VAL A 313 -0.08 -21.62 3.03
CA VAL A 313 0.69 -21.17 4.20
C VAL A 313 0.49 -19.67 4.39
N ASN A 314 0.33 -19.22 5.65
CA ASN A 314 0.18 -17.79 5.91
C ASN A 314 1.55 -17.10 5.75
N PRO A 315 1.70 -16.20 4.76
CA PRO A 315 2.98 -15.57 4.44
C PRO A 315 3.56 -14.68 5.55
N LEU A 316 2.74 -14.25 6.51
CA LEU A 316 3.16 -13.36 7.61
C LEU A 316 3.74 -14.11 8.81
N ARG A 317 3.85 -15.44 8.77
CA ARG A 317 4.42 -16.25 9.86
C ARG A 317 5.91 -16.55 9.69
N GLU A 318 6.47 -16.25 8.53
CA GLU A 318 7.92 -16.26 8.28
C GLU A 318 8.55 -14.89 8.51
#